data_1a740750f02589325a00f915a2b26ad4
#
_entry.id   1a740750f02589325a00f915a2b26ad4
#
_cell.length_a   1.000
_cell.length_b   1.000
_cell.length_c   1.000
_cell.angle_alpha   90.00
_cell.angle_beta   90.00
_cell.angle_gamma   90.00
#
_symmetry.space_group_name_H-M   'P 1'
#
loop_
_entity.id
_entity.type
_entity.pdbx_description
1 polymer ?
#
loop_
_entity_poly.entity_id
_entity_poly.type
_entity_poly.pdbx_seq_one_letter_code
_entity_poly.pdbx_strand_id
1 'polypeptide(L)'
;MTYEQIDGLISFVSNSPGQPTGYGQQGAMLVERMVRHGINVAALSNYGLEGVAGELEFAGKKIPHYPRGFKQYSDDVIQPWHEDFVGQNPGVPDAVFTLYDVWVYNDVPPRNDFPTKFISWVPLDHQSLPPAVAKWLLRPNVTPITMSPHGQRQLEAAGIASTYIPHAIDTKVFKPRETMSDGVNAREYLGVKPDEFLVGVVSANKANGLIHRKAYSELVLAWSIFLKSYPKSKLYIHTEPSGIMGGFDLPVLLQACGVPHESVIFPERDRLRKGYSQEDMAALYSAFDVLANPSYGEGFGVPAVEAQACGTRVICSGWAASADLVAEDGLLLQGVPFWDEPQKAWWSIPLVDSIFNALVEAYKAERGPSKVAREFASQFDAERVWKWGWLPFLREFFK
;
A
#
# COMPACT_ATOMS: atom_id res chain seq x y z
N MET A 1 27.60 -6.51 12.78
CA MET A 1 26.77 -7.73 12.75
C MET A 1 27.04 -8.43 11.41
N THR A 2 27.46 -9.69 11.42
CA THR A 2 27.57 -10.48 10.19
C THR A 2 26.17 -10.96 9.84
N TYR A 3 25.66 -10.57 8.69
CA TYR A 3 24.39 -11.08 8.14
C TYR A 3 24.65 -12.44 7.48
N GLU A 4 23.72 -13.35 7.65
CA GLU A 4 23.72 -14.59 6.90
C GLU A 4 23.58 -14.29 5.41
N GLN A 5 24.42 -14.90 4.58
CA GLN A 5 24.46 -14.65 3.15
C GLN A 5 23.61 -15.65 2.38
N ILE A 6 22.89 -15.19 1.38
CA ILE A 6 22.10 -15.99 0.44
C ILE A 6 22.69 -15.69 -0.95
N ASP A 7 23.10 -16.73 -1.65
CA ASP A 7 23.59 -16.61 -3.02
C ASP A 7 22.40 -16.69 -3.99
N GLY A 8 22.08 -15.57 -4.63
CA GLY A 8 20.93 -15.47 -5.53
C GLY A 8 20.87 -14.15 -6.29
N LEU A 9 20.22 -14.18 -7.45
CA LEU A 9 19.94 -13.03 -8.29
C LEU A 9 18.44 -12.74 -8.32
N ILE A 10 18.05 -11.49 -8.11
CA ILE A 10 16.65 -11.06 -8.19
C ILE A 10 16.52 -9.87 -9.14
N SER A 11 15.76 -10.03 -10.21
CA SER A 11 15.21 -8.92 -10.98
C SER A 11 13.92 -8.45 -10.32
N PHE A 12 13.96 -7.32 -9.61
CA PHE A 12 12.86 -6.77 -8.85
C PHE A 12 11.97 -5.90 -9.74
N VAL A 13 10.81 -6.41 -10.11
CA VAL A 13 9.83 -5.75 -11.00
C VAL A 13 8.73 -5.10 -10.18
N SER A 14 8.74 -3.76 -10.15
CA SER A 14 7.77 -2.96 -9.39
C SER A 14 7.85 -1.47 -9.78
N ASN A 15 7.24 -0.60 -8.96
CA ASN A 15 7.65 0.80 -8.91
C ASN A 15 9.10 0.88 -8.44
N SER A 16 9.83 1.91 -8.90
CA SER A 16 11.22 2.09 -8.46
C SER A 16 11.30 2.09 -6.93
N PRO A 17 12.18 1.27 -6.33
CA PRO A 17 12.34 1.23 -4.89
C PRO A 17 12.69 2.62 -4.32
N GLY A 18 11.96 3.05 -3.29
CA GLY A 18 12.10 4.38 -2.67
C GLY A 18 11.18 5.47 -3.23
N GLN A 19 10.46 5.22 -4.32
CA GLN A 19 9.44 6.17 -4.77
C GLN A 19 8.32 6.32 -3.72
N PRO A 20 7.68 7.52 -3.59
CA PRO A 20 6.64 7.79 -2.61
C PRO A 20 5.30 7.14 -3.00
N THR A 21 5.32 5.83 -3.22
CA THR A 21 4.16 4.98 -3.49
C THR A 21 4.19 3.77 -2.57
N GLY A 22 3.06 3.12 -2.33
CA GLY A 22 3.01 1.92 -1.50
C GLY A 22 4.04 0.87 -1.95
N TYR A 23 4.05 0.51 -3.23
CA TYR A 23 4.99 -0.47 -3.76
C TYR A 23 6.46 0.02 -3.75
N GLY A 24 6.70 1.30 -4.00
CA GLY A 24 8.05 1.87 -3.95
C GLY A 24 8.66 1.80 -2.54
N GLN A 25 7.88 2.13 -1.51
CA GLN A 25 8.32 2.05 -0.12
C GLN A 25 8.52 0.59 0.34
N GLN A 26 7.58 -0.30 0.00
CA GLN A 26 7.72 -1.73 0.29
C GLN A 26 8.92 -2.35 -0.43
N GLY A 27 9.13 -1.96 -1.70
CA GLY A 27 10.29 -2.37 -2.49
C GLY A 27 11.61 -1.93 -1.86
N ALA A 28 11.71 -0.68 -1.42
CA ALA A 28 12.91 -0.17 -0.76
C ALA A 28 13.26 -0.96 0.52
N MET A 29 12.26 -1.20 1.38
CA MET A 29 12.47 -1.96 2.62
C MET A 29 12.89 -3.40 2.35
N LEU A 30 12.35 -4.04 1.32
CA LEU A 30 12.68 -5.41 0.95
C LEU A 30 14.05 -5.50 0.28
N VAL A 31 14.32 -4.66 -0.73
CA VAL A 31 15.58 -4.62 -1.47
C VAL A 31 16.77 -4.32 -0.54
N GLU A 32 16.63 -3.35 0.38
CA GLU A 32 17.65 -3.04 1.39
C GLU A 32 18.07 -4.29 2.18
N ARG A 33 17.10 -5.14 2.54
CA ARG A 33 17.36 -6.37 3.32
C ARG A 33 17.93 -7.49 2.45
N MET A 34 17.44 -7.65 1.22
CA MET A 34 17.99 -8.61 0.27
C MET A 34 19.47 -8.33 0.01
N VAL A 35 19.82 -7.08 -0.29
CA VAL A 35 21.22 -6.65 -0.56
C VAL A 35 22.10 -6.83 0.67
N ARG A 36 21.59 -6.54 1.87
CA ARG A 36 22.28 -6.76 3.15
C ARG A 36 22.63 -8.22 3.40
N HIS A 37 21.77 -9.13 2.92
CA HIS A 37 21.94 -10.58 3.02
C HIS A 37 22.63 -11.23 1.81
N GLY A 38 23.27 -10.43 0.95
CA GLY A 38 24.12 -10.95 -0.15
C GLY A 38 23.40 -11.20 -1.46
N ILE A 39 22.08 -11.10 -1.50
CA ILE A 39 21.35 -11.26 -2.77
C ILE A 39 21.70 -10.09 -3.70
N ASN A 40 22.09 -10.41 -4.93
CA ASN A 40 22.29 -9.43 -5.97
C ASN A 40 20.92 -9.05 -6.56
N VAL A 41 20.58 -7.77 -6.53
CA VAL A 41 19.29 -7.26 -7.00
C VAL A 41 19.49 -6.30 -8.15
N ALA A 42 18.66 -6.40 -9.18
CA ALA A 42 18.48 -5.38 -10.20
C ALA A 42 17.03 -4.83 -10.11
N ALA A 43 16.85 -3.52 -10.19
CA ALA A 43 15.52 -2.90 -10.19
C ALA A 43 15.03 -2.71 -11.64
N LEU A 44 13.88 -3.30 -11.97
CA LEU A 44 13.16 -3.16 -13.24
C LEU A 44 11.91 -2.33 -12.97
N SER A 45 12.01 -1.01 -13.14
CA SER A 45 10.98 -0.08 -12.70
C SER A 45 10.03 0.31 -13.82
N ASN A 46 8.74 0.16 -13.59
CA ASN A 46 7.70 0.64 -14.51
C ASN A 46 7.19 2.05 -14.15
N TYR A 47 7.48 2.54 -12.94
CA TYR A 47 7.14 3.88 -12.46
C TYR A 47 8.24 4.44 -11.57
N GLY A 48 8.56 5.72 -11.76
CA GLY A 48 9.72 6.38 -11.16
C GLY A 48 11.00 6.06 -11.94
N LEU A 49 11.81 7.08 -12.25
CA LEU A 49 13.04 6.99 -13.05
C LEU A 49 12.83 6.36 -14.44
N GLU A 50 11.68 6.54 -15.04
CA GLU A 50 11.35 6.00 -16.37
C GLU A 50 12.32 6.54 -17.44
N GLY A 51 12.72 5.65 -18.33
CA GLY A 51 13.60 5.97 -19.47
C GLY A 51 15.06 6.18 -19.13
N VAL A 52 15.47 5.98 -17.89
CA VAL A 52 16.86 6.14 -17.43
C VAL A 52 17.41 4.81 -16.96
N ALA A 53 18.47 4.31 -17.63
CA ALA A 53 19.32 3.27 -17.06
C ALA A 53 20.29 3.91 -16.05
N GLY A 54 20.55 3.25 -14.94
CA GLY A 54 21.41 3.83 -13.90
C GLY A 54 21.65 2.86 -12.74
N GLU A 55 21.93 3.43 -11.60
CA GLU A 55 22.18 2.70 -10.37
C GLU A 55 21.35 3.29 -9.22
N LEU A 56 20.88 2.43 -8.34
CA LEU A 56 20.30 2.79 -7.04
C LEU A 56 21.24 2.30 -5.95
N GLU A 57 21.21 2.94 -4.79
CA GLU A 57 22.06 2.55 -3.65
C GLU A 57 21.19 1.98 -2.51
N PHE A 58 21.51 0.73 -2.08
CA PHE A 58 20.89 0.05 -0.96
C PHE A 58 21.94 -0.67 -0.12
N ALA A 59 21.88 -0.53 1.18
CA ALA A 59 22.82 -1.11 2.15
C ALA A 59 24.32 -0.79 1.80
N GLY A 60 24.59 0.39 1.25
CA GLY A 60 25.94 0.80 0.82
C GLY A 60 26.44 0.10 -0.44
N LYS A 61 25.59 -0.60 -1.17
CA LYS A 61 25.92 -1.22 -2.46
C LYS A 61 25.07 -0.59 -3.57
N LYS A 62 25.68 -0.44 -4.73
CA LYS A 62 25.01 -0.04 -5.96
C LYS A 62 24.35 -1.24 -6.61
N ILE A 63 23.08 -1.08 -7.00
CA ILE A 63 22.34 -2.07 -7.76
C ILE A 63 21.96 -1.48 -9.12
N PRO A 64 21.97 -2.27 -10.22
CA PRO A 64 21.56 -1.77 -11.53
C PRO A 64 20.06 -1.42 -11.53
N HIS A 65 19.74 -0.32 -12.23
CA HIS A 65 18.39 0.11 -12.51
C HIS A 65 18.14 0.10 -14.02
N TYR A 66 17.22 -0.74 -14.47
CA TYR A 66 16.82 -0.85 -15.86
C TYR A 66 15.63 0.08 -16.17
N PRO A 67 15.63 0.71 -17.37
CA PRO A 67 14.57 1.62 -17.77
C PRO A 67 13.26 0.86 -18.03
N ARG A 68 12.15 1.60 -17.98
CA ARG A 68 10.84 1.05 -18.35
C ARG A 68 10.81 0.64 -19.84
N GLY A 69 9.89 -0.28 -20.16
CA GLY A 69 9.56 -0.67 -21.52
C GLY A 69 8.68 0.36 -22.25
N PHE A 70 8.27 0.01 -23.46
CA PHE A 70 7.32 0.79 -24.24
C PHE A 70 5.89 0.61 -23.78
N LYS A 71 5.57 -0.54 -23.16
CA LYS A 71 4.24 -0.80 -22.63
C LYS A 71 4.00 -0.16 -21.26
N GLN A 72 2.73 0.03 -20.95
CA GLN A 72 2.32 0.77 -19.74
C GLN A 72 2.89 0.17 -18.45
N TYR A 73 3.02 -1.16 -18.39
CA TYR A 73 3.47 -1.89 -17.20
C TYR A 73 4.86 -2.52 -17.38
N SER A 74 5.54 -2.21 -18.48
CA SER A 74 6.91 -2.68 -18.79
C SER A 74 7.06 -4.20 -18.85
N ASP A 75 5.97 -4.93 -19.07
CA ASP A 75 5.97 -6.39 -19.18
C ASP A 75 6.65 -6.90 -20.47
N ASP A 76 6.81 -6.03 -21.46
CA ASP A 76 7.55 -6.25 -22.71
C ASP A 76 9.10 -6.34 -22.53
N VAL A 77 9.63 -5.87 -21.40
CA VAL A 77 11.08 -5.85 -21.15
C VAL A 77 11.52 -6.69 -19.94
N ILE A 78 10.61 -7.37 -19.25
CA ILE A 78 10.98 -8.20 -18.09
C ILE A 78 11.97 -9.28 -18.49
N GLN A 79 11.71 -10.03 -19.57
CA GLN A 79 12.60 -11.09 -20.04
C GLN A 79 13.97 -10.53 -20.48
N PRO A 80 14.08 -9.60 -21.45
CA PRO A 80 15.38 -9.15 -21.94
C PRO A 80 16.24 -8.49 -20.86
N TRP A 81 15.65 -7.71 -19.94
CA TRP A 81 16.42 -7.10 -18.84
C TRP A 81 16.84 -8.13 -17.79
N HIS A 82 16.01 -9.13 -17.51
CA HIS A 82 16.39 -10.22 -16.62
C HIS A 82 17.54 -11.05 -17.23
N GLU A 83 17.45 -11.42 -18.50
CA GLU A 83 18.50 -12.18 -19.23
C GLU A 83 19.81 -11.41 -19.27
N ASP A 84 19.79 -10.09 -19.50
CA ASP A 84 20.97 -9.23 -19.44
C ASP A 84 21.61 -9.23 -18.05
N PHE A 85 20.81 -9.06 -16.99
CA PHE A 85 21.29 -9.08 -15.61
C PHE A 85 21.91 -10.42 -15.22
N VAL A 86 21.25 -11.52 -15.54
CA VAL A 86 21.73 -12.88 -15.26
C VAL A 86 22.98 -13.20 -16.07
N GLY A 87 23.05 -12.75 -17.32
CA GLY A 87 24.21 -12.92 -18.20
C GLY A 87 25.50 -12.29 -17.64
N GLN A 88 25.38 -11.26 -16.82
CA GLN A 88 26.50 -10.64 -16.09
C GLN A 88 26.96 -11.43 -14.85
N ASN A 89 26.17 -12.41 -14.41
CA ASN A 89 26.40 -13.21 -13.19
C ASN A 89 26.18 -14.71 -13.45
N PRO A 90 26.92 -15.34 -14.36
CA PRO A 90 26.61 -16.70 -14.81
C PRO A 90 26.74 -17.73 -13.69
N GLY A 91 25.78 -18.67 -13.62
CA GLY A 91 25.82 -19.80 -12.71
C GLY A 91 25.27 -19.53 -11.31
N VAL A 92 24.80 -18.31 -11.00
CA VAL A 92 24.11 -17.99 -9.75
C VAL A 92 22.62 -18.26 -9.92
N PRO A 93 21.93 -18.91 -8.96
CA PRO A 93 20.48 -19.10 -9.01
C PRO A 93 19.72 -17.78 -9.13
N ASP A 94 18.71 -17.72 -9.97
CA ASP A 94 18.00 -16.49 -10.31
C ASP A 94 16.48 -16.57 -10.18
N ALA A 95 15.84 -15.40 -10.04
CA ALA A 95 14.41 -15.25 -10.12
C ALA A 95 13.99 -13.84 -10.54
N VAL A 96 12.82 -13.74 -11.14
CA VAL A 96 12.07 -12.48 -11.26
C VAL A 96 11.16 -12.35 -10.05
N PHE A 97 11.32 -11.26 -9.29
CA PHE A 97 10.43 -10.92 -8.17
C PHE A 97 9.46 -9.83 -8.62
N THR A 98 8.15 -10.10 -8.53
CA THR A 98 7.12 -9.10 -8.87
C THR A 98 6.39 -8.61 -7.62
N LEU A 99 6.38 -7.30 -7.41
CA LEU A 99 5.48 -6.63 -6.46
C LEU A 99 4.55 -5.74 -7.27
N TYR A 100 3.47 -6.32 -7.77
CA TYR A 100 2.53 -5.65 -8.66
C TYR A 100 1.21 -6.42 -8.79
N ASP A 101 0.22 -5.77 -9.43
CA ASP A 101 -1.02 -6.38 -9.88
C ASP A 101 -0.73 -7.30 -11.08
N VAL A 102 -0.59 -8.60 -10.85
CA VAL A 102 -0.09 -9.57 -11.85
C VAL A 102 -0.97 -9.77 -13.08
N TRP A 103 -2.21 -9.31 -13.06
CA TRP A 103 -3.09 -9.30 -14.23
C TRP A 103 -2.60 -8.40 -15.38
N VAL A 104 -1.65 -7.51 -15.12
CA VAL A 104 -1.05 -6.62 -16.13
C VAL A 104 0.02 -7.31 -16.99
N TYR A 105 0.54 -8.46 -16.57
CA TYR A 105 1.65 -9.15 -17.25
C TYR A 105 1.18 -10.02 -18.42
N ASN A 106 0.74 -9.36 -19.49
CA ASN A 106 0.18 -10.05 -20.66
C ASN A 106 1.26 -10.49 -21.67
N ASP A 107 2.41 -9.80 -21.71
CA ASP A 107 3.48 -10.04 -22.67
C ASP A 107 4.65 -10.87 -22.11
N VAL A 108 4.61 -11.23 -20.83
CA VAL A 108 5.60 -12.15 -20.28
C VAL A 108 5.43 -13.53 -20.92
N PRO A 109 6.44 -14.07 -21.61
CA PRO A 109 6.31 -15.34 -22.32
C PRO A 109 5.91 -16.51 -21.41
N PRO A 110 5.31 -17.57 -21.97
CA PRO A 110 5.04 -18.79 -21.24
C PRO A 110 6.34 -19.46 -20.77
N ARG A 111 6.25 -20.40 -19.81
CA ARG A 111 7.41 -21.06 -19.20
C ARG A 111 8.37 -21.70 -20.20
N ASN A 112 7.88 -22.25 -21.30
CA ASN A 112 8.74 -22.93 -22.28
C ASN A 112 9.69 -21.97 -22.99
N ASP A 113 9.29 -20.70 -23.14
CA ASP A 113 10.07 -19.65 -23.82
C ASP A 113 10.82 -18.78 -22.80
N PHE A 114 10.36 -18.77 -21.54
CA PHE A 114 11.00 -18.07 -20.44
C PHE A 114 10.91 -18.91 -19.15
N PRO A 115 11.85 -19.87 -18.95
CA PRO A 115 11.79 -20.85 -17.87
C PRO A 115 12.13 -20.29 -16.49
N THR A 116 12.54 -19.04 -16.38
CA THR A 116 12.91 -18.37 -15.13
C THR A 116 11.80 -18.48 -14.09
N LYS A 117 12.18 -18.69 -12.85
CA LYS A 117 11.27 -18.73 -11.70
C LYS A 117 10.76 -17.32 -11.37
N PHE A 118 9.49 -17.21 -11.00
CA PHE A 118 8.87 -15.99 -10.51
C PHE A 118 8.51 -16.13 -9.03
N ILE A 119 8.80 -15.10 -8.26
CA ILE A 119 8.24 -14.87 -6.92
C ILE A 119 7.23 -13.73 -7.10
N SER A 120 5.93 -14.03 -6.98
CA SER A 120 4.90 -13.02 -7.19
C SER A 120 4.23 -12.64 -5.87
N TRP A 121 4.58 -11.45 -5.34
CA TRP A 121 3.97 -10.87 -4.14
C TRP A 121 2.77 -10.04 -4.53
N VAL A 122 1.58 -10.65 -4.40
CA VAL A 122 0.37 -10.16 -5.05
C VAL A 122 -0.62 -9.49 -4.10
N PRO A 123 -1.14 -8.31 -4.45
CA PRO A 123 -2.30 -7.73 -3.80
C PRO A 123 -3.56 -8.46 -4.28
N LEU A 124 -4.42 -8.85 -3.34
CA LEU A 124 -5.76 -9.38 -3.63
C LEU A 124 -6.77 -8.52 -2.89
N ASP A 125 -7.43 -7.63 -3.62
CA ASP A 125 -8.36 -6.63 -3.10
C ASP A 125 -9.84 -6.94 -3.45
N HIS A 126 -10.07 -8.06 -4.11
CA HIS A 126 -11.39 -8.57 -4.49
C HIS A 126 -11.77 -9.85 -3.72
N GLN A 127 -13.05 -10.17 -3.76
CA GLN A 127 -13.65 -11.45 -3.47
C GLN A 127 -14.51 -11.83 -4.69
N SER A 128 -14.38 -12.90 -5.32
CA SER A 128 -13.47 -14.01 -5.39
C SER A 128 -12.14 -13.64 -6.07
N LEU A 129 -11.28 -14.66 -6.27
CA LEU A 129 -10.02 -14.49 -7.00
C LEU A 129 -10.28 -14.10 -8.47
N PRO A 130 -9.74 -12.94 -8.95
CA PRO A 130 -9.88 -12.56 -10.36
C PRO A 130 -9.29 -13.61 -11.31
N PRO A 131 -9.98 -14.00 -12.39
CA PRO A 131 -9.50 -15.04 -13.31
C PRO A 131 -8.14 -14.76 -13.94
N ALA A 132 -7.83 -13.48 -14.24
CA ALA A 132 -6.54 -13.10 -14.80
C ALA A 132 -5.39 -13.29 -13.79
N VAL A 133 -5.65 -13.03 -12.52
CA VAL A 133 -4.70 -13.31 -11.43
C VAL A 133 -4.51 -14.80 -11.25
N ALA A 134 -5.59 -15.59 -11.22
CA ALA A 134 -5.52 -17.04 -11.14
C ALA A 134 -4.71 -17.63 -12.29
N LYS A 135 -4.94 -17.17 -13.54
CA LYS A 135 -4.19 -17.60 -14.72
C LYS A 135 -2.70 -17.38 -14.59
N TRP A 136 -2.27 -16.25 -14.02
CA TRP A 136 -0.86 -15.97 -13.77
C TRP A 136 -0.28 -16.88 -12.68
N LEU A 137 -0.97 -16.99 -11.55
CA LEU A 137 -0.46 -17.72 -10.38
C LEU A 137 -0.45 -19.25 -10.57
N LEU A 138 -1.24 -19.78 -11.50
CA LEU A 138 -1.22 -21.20 -11.88
C LEU A 138 -0.07 -21.59 -12.83
N ARG A 139 0.76 -20.63 -13.26
CA ARG A 139 1.94 -20.94 -14.08
C ARG A 139 2.92 -21.77 -13.25
N PRO A 140 3.47 -22.88 -13.80
CA PRO A 140 4.30 -23.81 -13.01
C PRO A 140 5.65 -23.22 -12.56
N ASN A 141 6.07 -22.08 -13.10
CA ASN A 141 7.27 -21.34 -12.69
C ASN A 141 6.97 -20.12 -11.79
N VAL A 142 5.74 -19.97 -11.30
CA VAL A 142 5.35 -18.88 -10.41
C VAL A 142 5.15 -19.42 -8.99
N THR A 143 5.78 -18.77 -8.02
CA THR A 143 5.61 -18.98 -6.59
C THR A 143 4.78 -17.84 -6.01
N PRO A 144 3.52 -18.09 -5.63
CA PRO A 144 2.63 -17.06 -5.10
C PRO A 144 2.98 -16.69 -3.66
N ILE A 145 3.12 -15.38 -3.40
CA ILE A 145 3.21 -14.82 -2.05
C ILE A 145 2.02 -13.89 -1.86
N THR A 146 1.24 -14.09 -0.81
CA THR A 146 0.13 -13.20 -0.45
C THR A 146 0.56 -12.21 0.63
N MET A 147 0.06 -10.98 0.55
CA MET A 147 0.39 -9.94 1.52
C MET A 147 -0.67 -9.79 2.62
N SER A 148 -1.76 -10.54 2.56
CA SER A 148 -2.84 -10.49 3.54
C SER A 148 -3.44 -11.87 3.81
N PRO A 149 -4.03 -12.11 5.00
CA PRO A 149 -4.77 -13.34 5.28
C PRO A 149 -5.95 -13.53 4.32
N HIS A 150 -6.63 -12.44 3.92
CA HIS A 150 -7.66 -12.49 2.87
C HIS A 150 -7.11 -13.10 1.58
N GLY A 151 -5.97 -12.59 1.09
CA GLY A 151 -5.33 -13.10 -0.12
C GLY A 151 -5.01 -14.59 -0.01
N GLN A 152 -4.51 -15.04 1.15
CA GLN A 152 -4.23 -16.45 1.40
C GLN A 152 -5.51 -17.31 1.31
N ARG A 153 -6.60 -16.89 1.95
CA ARG A 153 -7.90 -17.58 1.86
C ARG A 153 -8.44 -17.64 0.43
N GLN A 154 -8.26 -16.59 -0.37
CA GLN A 154 -8.71 -16.57 -1.77
C GLN A 154 -7.92 -17.58 -2.64
N LEU A 155 -6.61 -17.67 -2.46
CA LEU A 155 -5.78 -18.63 -3.18
C LEU A 155 -6.04 -20.06 -2.74
N GLU A 156 -6.18 -20.29 -1.44
CA GLU A 156 -6.53 -21.61 -0.88
C GLU A 156 -7.88 -22.11 -1.42
N ALA A 157 -8.90 -21.25 -1.45
CA ALA A 157 -10.22 -21.56 -2.02
C ALA A 157 -10.16 -21.89 -3.53
N ALA A 158 -9.16 -21.34 -4.24
CA ALA A 158 -8.90 -21.65 -5.65
C ALA A 158 -7.95 -22.85 -5.85
N GLY A 159 -7.52 -23.54 -4.81
CA GLY A 159 -6.57 -24.65 -4.87
C GLY A 159 -5.13 -24.24 -5.21
N ILE A 160 -4.76 -22.97 -5.02
CA ILE A 160 -3.44 -22.43 -5.32
C ILE A 160 -2.63 -22.33 -4.02
N ALA A 161 -1.56 -23.11 -3.92
CA ALA A 161 -0.64 -23.03 -2.78
C ALA A 161 0.07 -21.68 -2.75
N SER A 162 0.16 -21.05 -1.57
CA SER A 162 0.82 -19.76 -1.41
C SER A 162 1.48 -19.63 -0.03
N THR A 163 2.44 -18.73 0.08
CA THR A 163 3.03 -18.32 1.36
C THR A 163 2.50 -16.94 1.74
N TYR A 164 2.08 -16.78 2.99
CA TYR A 164 1.70 -15.47 3.53
C TYR A 164 2.92 -14.73 4.06
N ILE A 165 3.24 -13.57 3.48
CA ILE A 165 4.23 -12.63 4.00
C ILE A 165 3.66 -11.23 3.81
N PRO A 166 3.27 -10.50 4.88
CA PRO A 166 2.61 -9.21 4.77
C PRO A 166 3.55 -8.11 4.28
N HIS A 167 2.96 -7.00 3.85
CA HIS A 167 3.68 -5.74 3.81
C HIS A 167 4.17 -5.36 5.21
N ALA A 168 5.23 -4.57 5.23
CA ALA A 168 5.88 -4.18 6.47
C ALA A 168 5.86 -2.64 6.65
N ILE A 169 6.09 -2.20 7.88
CA ILE A 169 6.28 -0.80 8.24
C ILE A 169 7.53 -0.65 9.11
N ASP A 170 8.18 0.50 9.06
CA ASP A 170 9.26 0.81 9.99
C ASP A 170 8.68 1.35 11.31
N THR A 171 8.54 0.49 12.30
CA THR A 171 8.00 0.87 13.63
C THR A 171 8.95 1.77 14.44
N LYS A 172 10.18 1.98 13.99
CA LYS A 172 11.08 2.99 14.59
C LYS A 172 10.69 4.40 14.17
N VAL A 173 10.12 4.53 12.96
CA VAL A 173 9.61 5.78 12.40
C VAL A 173 8.12 5.94 12.71
N PHE A 174 7.28 4.96 12.33
CA PHE A 174 5.84 4.97 12.59
C PHE A 174 5.56 4.59 14.05
N LYS A 175 5.52 5.61 14.88
CA LYS A 175 5.21 5.56 16.32
C LYS A 175 4.60 6.90 16.73
N PRO A 176 3.92 6.98 17.88
CA PRO A 176 3.37 8.24 18.36
C PRO A 176 4.44 9.35 18.40
N ARG A 177 4.15 10.47 17.75
CA ARG A 177 4.95 11.69 17.77
C ARG A 177 4.08 12.92 17.56
N GLU A 178 4.44 14.02 18.20
CA GLU A 178 3.65 15.24 18.16
C GLU A 178 4.12 16.22 17.09
N THR A 179 5.39 16.13 16.69
CA THR A 179 6.04 17.12 15.83
C THR A 179 6.45 16.55 14.47
N MET A 180 6.34 17.36 13.45
CA MET A 180 6.89 17.18 12.13
C MET A 180 8.43 17.16 12.17
N SER A 181 9.08 16.82 11.07
CA SER A 181 10.56 16.80 10.96
C SER A 181 11.22 18.17 11.20
N ASP A 182 10.51 19.26 10.93
CA ASP A 182 10.93 20.64 11.15
C ASP A 182 10.67 21.14 12.60
N GLY A 183 10.11 20.30 13.47
CA GLY A 183 9.82 20.61 14.88
C GLY A 183 8.46 21.26 15.12
N VAL A 184 7.65 21.55 14.09
CA VAL A 184 6.31 22.11 14.25
C VAL A 184 5.35 21.03 14.74
N ASN A 185 4.46 21.37 15.69
CA ASN A 185 3.40 20.46 16.12
C ASN A 185 2.47 20.14 14.94
N ALA A 186 2.14 18.85 14.73
CA ALA A 186 1.38 18.43 13.57
C ALA A 186 -0.06 18.98 13.53
N ARG A 187 -0.75 19.10 14.68
CA ARG A 187 -2.09 19.73 14.71
C ARG A 187 -2.02 21.23 14.46
N GLU A 188 -0.97 21.90 14.97
CA GLU A 188 -0.72 23.32 14.69
C GLU A 188 -0.41 23.55 13.20
N TYR A 189 0.44 22.69 12.60
CA TYR A 189 0.69 22.69 11.14
C TYR A 189 -0.59 22.58 10.32
N LEU A 190 -1.55 21.76 10.77
CA LEU A 190 -2.85 21.59 10.11
C LEU A 190 -3.86 22.69 10.49
N GLY A 191 -3.52 23.63 11.38
CA GLY A 191 -4.45 24.66 11.85
C GLY A 191 -5.62 24.11 12.68
N VAL A 192 -5.47 22.95 13.31
CA VAL A 192 -6.52 22.25 14.08
C VAL A 192 -6.39 22.57 15.57
N LYS A 193 -7.48 23.06 16.17
CA LYS A 193 -7.51 23.40 17.60
C LYS A 193 -7.56 22.14 18.49
N PRO A 194 -7.14 22.25 19.75
CA PRO A 194 -7.15 21.10 20.67
C PRO A 194 -8.55 20.48 20.91
N ASP A 195 -9.61 21.29 20.84
CA ASP A 195 -10.98 20.84 21.04
C ASP A 195 -11.68 20.36 19.76
N GLU A 196 -11.05 20.52 18.58
CA GLU A 196 -11.58 20.01 17.31
C GLU A 196 -11.28 18.53 17.13
N PHE A 197 -12.22 17.78 16.55
CA PHE A 197 -12.06 16.39 16.18
C PHE A 197 -11.45 16.30 14.77
N LEU A 198 -10.35 15.56 14.62
CA LEU A 198 -9.62 15.46 13.36
C LEU A 198 -9.70 14.07 12.76
N VAL A 199 -10.35 13.95 11.63
CA VAL A 199 -10.37 12.74 10.80
C VAL A 199 -9.31 12.86 9.72
N GLY A 200 -8.42 11.87 9.61
CA GLY A 200 -7.45 11.77 8.53
C GLY A 200 -7.91 10.81 7.43
N VAL A 201 -7.57 11.10 6.19
CA VAL A 201 -7.69 10.21 5.02
C VAL A 201 -6.38 10.24 4.27
N VAL A 202 -5.77 9.09 4.05
CA VAL A 202 -4.50 8.97 3.29
C VAL A 202 -4.69 7.96 2.18
N SER A 203 -4.99 8.45 0.98
CA SER A 203 -5.21 7.60 -0.19
C SER A 203 -5.08 8.37 -1.50
N ALA A 204 -4.68 7.70 -2.57
CA ALA A 204 -4.57 8.34 -3.88
C ALA A 204 -5.96 8.68 -4.46
N ASN A 205 -6.12 9.91 -4.95
CA ASN A 205 -7.30 10.34 -5.69
C ASN A 205 -7.14 9.99 -7.18
N LYS A 206 -7.40 8.74 -7.51
CA LYS A 206 -7.36 8.23 -8.89
C LYS A 206 -8.48 7.23 -9.14
N ALA A 207 -8.92 7.12 -10.38
CA ALA A 207 -9.87 6.12 -10.81
C ALA A 207 -9.18 4.89 -11.42
N ASN A 208 -9.87 3.75 -11.36
CA ASN A 208 -9.62 2.57 -12.16
C ASN A 208 -10.71 2.53 -13.25
N GLY A 209 -10.42 3.11 -14.44
CA GLY A 209 -11.46 3.40 -15.41
C GLY A 209 -12.49 4.40 -14.87
N LEU A 210 -13.74 3.99 -14.73
CA LEU A 210 -14.82 4.82 -14.15
C LEU A 210 -15.05 4.58 -12.65
N ILE A 211 -14.26 3.70 -12.03
CA ILE A 211 -14.47 3.29 -10.64
C ILE A 211 -13.51 4.03 -9.72
N HIS A 212 -14.06 4.74 -8.75
CA HIS A 212 -13.33 5.48 -7.73
C HIS A 212 -13.27 4.69 -6.41
N ARG A 213 -12.51 3.58 -6.41
CA ARG A 213 -12.50 2.60 -5.32
C ARG A 213 -12.08 3.12 -3.94
N LYS A 214 -11.59 4.36 -3.84
CA LYS A 214 -11.24 4.97 -2.54
C LYS A 214 -12.43 5.60 -1.81
N ALA A 215 -13.65 5.45 -2.34
CA ALA A 215 -14.91 5.82 -1.70
C ALA A 215 -15.01 7.29 -1.25
N TYR A 216 -14.40 8.21 -2.01
CA TYR A 216 -14.47 9.64 -1.67
C TYR A 216 -15.89 10.19 -1.71
N SER A 217 -16.75 9.73 -2.64
CA SER A 217 -18.15 10.14 -2.73
C SER A 217 -18.95 9.74 -1.49
N GLU A 218 -18.81 8.51 -1.05
CA GLU A 218 -19.48 7.96 0.13
C GLU A 218 -18.99 8.65 1.41
N LEU A 219 -17.68 8.85 1.51
CA LEU A 219 -17.07 9.54 2.64
C LEU A 219 -17.53 11.00 2.74
N VAL A 220 -17.52 11.75 1.64
CA VAL A 220 -17.94 13.17 1.63
C VAL A 220 -19.42 13.33 1.97
N LEU A 221 -20.27 12.42 1.47
CA LEU A 221 -21.69 12.39 1.86
C LEU A 221 -21.84 12.11 3.36
N ALA A 222 -21.19 11.09 3.90
CA ALA A 222 -21.22 10.78 5.33
C ALA A 222 -20.69 11.95 6.18
N TRP A 223 -19.59 12.58 5.72
CA TRP A 223 -19.00 13.75 6.38
C TRP A 223 -19.95 14.94 6.42
N SER A 224 -20.66 15.21 5.31
CA SER A 224 -21.66 16.31 5.26
C SER A 224 -22.80 16.13 6.27
N ILE A 225 -23.21 14.87 6.50
CA ILE A 225 -24.24 14.55 7.52
C ILE A 225 -23.64 14.67 8.92
N PHE A 226 -22.42 14.16 9.13
CA PHE A 226 -21.72 14.18 10.41
C PHE A 226 -21.51 15.60 10.95
N LEU A 227 -21.07 16.53 10.08
CA LEU A 227 -20.81 17.93 10.45
C LEU A 227 -22.05 18.67 11.01
N LYS A 228 -23.27 18.29 10.61
CA LYS A 228 -24.49 18.89 11.14
C LYS A 228 -24.65 18.71 12.64
N SER A 229 -24.17 17.55 13.16
CA SER A 229 -24.23 17.23 14.58
C SER A 229 -22.93 17.52 15.32
N TYR A 230 -21.79 17.53 14.59
CA TYR A 230 -20.45 17.68 15.17
C TYR A 230 -19.64 18.77 14.44
N PRO A 231 -20.07 20.05 14.49
CA PRO A 231 -19.49 21.14 13.70
C PRO A 231 -18.04 21.49 14.07
N LYS A 232 -17.57 21.09 15.24
CA LYS A 232 -16.18 21.24 15.65
C LYS A 232 -15.32 20.06 15.20
N SER A 233 -15.40 19.74 13.90
CA SER A 233 -14.66 18.63 13.30
C SER A 233 -13.96 19.06 12.03
N LYS A 234 -12.79 18.49 11.76
CA LYS A 234 -11.97 18.72 10.58
C LYS A 234 -11.69 17.40 9.86
N LEU A 235 -11.67 17.46 8.54
CA LEU A 235 -11.30 16.35 7.67
C LEU A 235 -10.02 16.70 6.93
N TYR A 236 -8.92 16.02 7.22
CA TYR A 236 -7.69 16.13 6.45
C TYR A 236 -7.66 15.04 5.37
N ILE A 237 -7.50 15.44 4.11
CA ILE A 237 -7.42 14.49 2.97
C ILE A 237 -6.04 14.61 2.34
N HIS A 238 -5.17 13.65 2.64
CA HIS A 238 -3.81 13.59 2.09
C HIS A 238 -3.83 13.02 0.68
N THR A 239 -4.08 13.88 -0.29
CA THR A 239 -4.12 13.54 -1.72
C THR A 239 -4.02 14.80 -2.59
N GLU A 240 -3.84 14.58 -3.90
CA GLU A 240 -4.02 15.62 -4.91
C GLU A 240 -5.53 15.87 -5.11
N PRO A 241 -6.06 17.08 -4.85
CA PRO A 241 -7.49 17.27 -4.78
C PRO A 241 -8.20 17.51 -6.13
N SER A 242 -7.46 17.88 -7.19
CA SER A 242 -8.09 18.31 -8.46
C SER A 242 -8.45 17.17 -9.42
N GLY A 243 -8.10 15.92 -9.06
CA GLY A 243 -8.43 14.76 -9.88
C GLY A 243 -7.61 14.59 -11.16
N ILE A 244 -6.42 15.24 -11.27
CA ILE A 244 -5.57 15.17 -12.48
C ILE A 244 -5.11 13.74 -12.85
N MET A 245 -5.20 12.79 -11.93
CA MET A 245 -4.92 11.37 -12.14
C MET A 245 -6.20 10.58 -12.47
N GLY A 246 -7.23 11.22 -13.00
CA GLY A 246 -8.52 10.62 -13.28
C GLY A 246 -9.43 10.45 -12.05
N GLY A 247 -9.05 11.03 -10.90
CA GLY A 247 -9.85 11.03 -9.68
C GLY A 247 -10.99 12.03 -9.69
N PHE A 248 -11.58 12.27 -8.52
CA PHE A 248 -12.58 13.32 -8.33
C PHE A 248 -11.94 14.71 -8.27
N ASP A 249 -12.62 15.73 -8.78
CA ASP A 249 -12.44 17.12 -8.33
C ASP A 249 -13.06 17.22 -6.93
N LEU A 250 -12.23 17.01 -5.90
CA LEU A 250 -12.69 16.96 -4.51
C LEU A 250 -13.28 18.28 -4.03
N PRO A 251 -12.73 19.48 -4.34
CA PRO A 251 -13.38 20.74 -4.06
C PRO A 251 -14.81 20.84 -4.62
N VAL A 252 -15.02 20.43 -5.86
CA VAL A 252 -16.36 20.44 -6.49
C VAL A 252 -17.29 19.42 -5.79
N LEU A 253 -16.81 18.23 -5.49
CA LEU A 253 -17.58 17.22 -4.76
C LEU A 253 -18.00 17.71 -3.36
N LEU A 254 -17.07 18.31 -2.61
CA LEU A 254 -17.34 18.88 -1.28
C LEU A 254 -18.40 20.01 -1.37
N GLN A 255 -18.27 20.90 -2.33
CA GLN A 255 -19.24 21.98 -2.57
C GLN A 255 -20.63 21.40 -2.91
N ALA A 256 -20.69 20.40 -3.80
CA ALA A 256 -21.95 19.76 -4.19
C ALA A 256 -22.65 19.06 -3.02
N CYS A 257 -21.89 18.57 -2.03
CA CYS A 257 -22.44 17.97 -0.80
C CYS A 257 -22.70 19.00 0.31
N GLY A 258 -22.48 20.29 0.07
CA GLY A 258 -22.69 21.36 1.05
C GLY A 258 -21.71 21.32 2.23
N VAL A 259 -20.50 20.77 2.03
CA VAL A 259 -19.45 20.72 3.05
C VAL A 259 -18.74 22.07 3.13
N PRO A 260 -18.69 22.72 4.31
CA PRO A 260 -17.99 24.00 4.49
C PRO A 260 -16.48 23.84 4.22
N HIS A 261 -15.92 24.73 3.40
CA HIS A 261 -14.51 24.69 3.01
C HIS A 261 -13.56 24.67 4.22
N GLU A 262 -13.88 25.44 5.26
CA GLU A 262 -13.10 25.52 6.49
C GLU A 262 -13.08 24.21 7.32
N SER A 263 -13.96 23.26 7.01
CA SER A 263 -13.99 21.95 7.68
C SER A 263 -13.07 20.91 7.02
N VAL A 264 -12.48 21.23 5.85
CA VAL A 264 -11.62 20.31 5.10
C VAL A 264 -10.25 20.91 4.89
N ILE A 265 -9.22 20.10 5.06
CA ILE A 265 -7.82 20.49 4.93
C ILE A 265 -7.17 19.58 3.89
N PHE A 266 -6.51 20.19 2.91
CA PHE A 266 -5.65 19.49 1.95
C PHE A 266 -4.18 19.84 2.22
N PRO A 267 -3.24 18.94 1.86
CA PRO A 267 -1.83 19.23 1.96
C PRO A 267 -1.45 20.40 1.03
N GLU A 268 -0.42 21.14 1.41
CA GLU A 268 0.16 22.15 0.53
C GLU A 268 0.65 21.50 -0.77
N ARG A 269 0.31 22.10 -1.91
CA ARG A 269 0.56 21.53 -3.24
C ARG A 269 2.03 21.23 -3.50
N ASP A 270 2.92 22.16 -3.14
CA ASP A 270 4.36 22.00 -3.39
C ASP A 270 4.97 20.95 -2.46
N ARG A 271 4.53 20.89 -1.21
CA ARG A 271 4.96 19.85 -0.26
C ARG A 271 4.48 18.48 -0.67
N LEU A 272 3.23 18.35 -1.13
CA LEU A 272 2.69 17.10 -1.66
C LEU A 272 3.50 16.59 -2.86
N ARG A 273 3.91 17.49 -3.78
CA ARG A 273 4.71 17.14 -4.96
C ARG A 273 6.14 16.72 -4.63
N LYS A 274 6.74 17.36 -3.61
CA LYS A 274 8.08 16.98 -3.12
C LYS A 274 8.05 15.65 -2.34
N GLY A 275 6.88 15.26 -1.84
CA GLY A 275 6.65 14.17 -0.91
C GLY A 275 6.83 14.59 0.55
N TYR A 276 6.13 13.91 1.43
CA TYR A 276 6.33 14.00 2.88
C TYR A 276 7.33 12.93 3.31
N SER A 277 8.20 13.26 4.24
CA SER A 277 9.05 12.24 4.87
C SER A 277 8.22 11.22 5.65
N GLN A 278 8.76 10.05 5.92
CA GLN A 278 8.05 9.07 6.75
C GLN A 278 7.81 9.61 8.17
N GLU A 279 8.75 10.43 8.69
CA GLU A 279 8.60 11.13 9.97
C GLU A 279 7.44 12.11 9.96
N ASP A 280 7.29 12.87 8.88
CA ASP A 280 6.16 13.79 8.73
C ASP A 280 4.84 13.05 8.63
N MET A 281 4.80 11.95 7.86
CA MET A 281 3.62 11.09 7.80
C MET A 281 3.26 10.49 9.16
N ALA A 282 4.25 10.05 9.94
CA ALA A 282 4.03 9.54 11.30
C ALA A 282 3.47 10.62 12.24
N ALA A 283 3.93 11.89 12.11
CA ALA A 283 3.38 13.01 12.86
C ALA A 283 1.93 13.33 12.45
N LEU A 284 1.65 13.31 11.15
CA LEU A 284 0.27 13.49 10.66
C LEU A 284 -0.66 12.38 11.16
N TYR A 285 -0.25 11.12 11.04
CA TYR A 285 -1.04 10.01 11.59
C TYR A 285 -1.30 10.19 13.07
N SER A 286 -0.28 10.55 13.85
CA SER A 286 -0.42 10.76 15.30
C SER A 286 -1.31 11.95 15.68
N ALA A 287 -1.48 12.91 14.77
CA ALA A 287 -2.35 14.07 14.96
C ALA A 287 -3.84 13.75 14.79
N PHE A 288 -4.18 12.68 14.05
CA PHE A 288 -5.56 12.29 13.81
C PHE A 288 -6.20 11.66 15.04
N ASP A 289 -7.44 11.99 15.31
CA ASP A 289 -8.25 11.26 16.30
C ASP A 289 -8.69 9.89 15.73
N VAL A 290 -8.88 9.82 14.40
CA VAL A 290 -9.15 8.58 13.67
C VAL A 290 -8.68 8.71 12.20
N LEU A 291 -8.17 7.62 11.62
CA LEU A 291 -7.96 7.52 10.17
C LEU A 291 -9.15 6.81 9.53
N ALA A 292 -9.76 7.41 8.49
CA ALA A 292 -10.78 6.77 7.68
C ALA A 292 -10.21 6.26 6.35
N ASN A 293 -10.35 4.96 6.11
CA ASN A 293 -9.97 4.29 4.86
C ASN A 293 -11.13 3.42 4.34
N PRO A 294 -12.18 4.04 3.79
CA PRO A 294 -13.41 3.34 3.39
C PRO A 294 -13.34 2.68 2.02
N SER A 295 -12.16 2.36 1.51
CA SER A 295 -11.94 1.80 0.16
C SER A 295 -12.85 0.59 -0.12
N TYR A 296 -13.28 0.42 -1.37
CA TYR A 296 -14.09 -0.72 -1.83
C TYR A 296 -13.37 -2.07 -1.64
N GLY A 297 -12.06 -2.06 -1.67
CA GLY A 297 -11.17 -3.18 -1.41
C GLY A 297 -9.71 -2.73 -1.39
N GLU A 298 -8.90 -3.39 -0.60
CA GLU A 298 -7.45 -3.22 -0.50
C GLU A 298 -6.75 -4.57 -0.51
N GLY A 299 -5.60 -4.65 -1.19
CA GLY A 299 -4.74 -5.83 -1.13
C GLY A 299 -3.98 -5.95 0.19
N PHE A 300 -3.71 -4.79 0.84
CA PHE A 300 -3.17 -4.67 2.19
C PHE A 300 -3.74 -3.44 2.91
N GLY A 301 -3.39 -2.22 2.51
CA GLY A 301 -3.84 -1.01 3.19
C GLY A 301 -2.77 -0.45 4.13
N VAL A 302 -1.56 -0.24 3.62
CA VAL A 302 -0.40 0.28 4.37
C VAL A 302 -0.74 1.48 5.26
N PRO A 303 -1.48 2.53 4.79
CA PRO A 303 -1.82 3.68 5.63
C PRO A 303 -2.57 3.34 6.92
N ALA A 304 -3.44 2.32 6.89
CA ALA A 304 -4.15 1.89 8.09
C ALA A 304 -3.22 1.26 9.13
N VAL A 305 -2.22 0.50 8.68
CA VAL A 305 -1.23 -0.13 9.58
C VAL A 305 -0.26 0.92 10.12
N GLU A 306 0.19 1.88 9.28
CA GLU A 306 1.03 3.01 9.70
C GLU A 306 0.34 3.88 10.76
N ALA A 307 -0.93 4.21 10.55
CA ALA A 307 -1.73 4.97 11.50
C ALA A 307 -1.86 4.24 12.84
N GLN A 308 -2.16 2.95 12.83
CA GLN A 308 -2.24 2.11 14.03
C GLN A 308 -0.90 2.04 14.76
N ALA A 309 0.23 1.94 14.05
CA ALA A 309 1.56 2.01 14.67
C ALA A 309 1.81 3.35 15.38
N CYS A 310 1.27 4.44 14.84
CA CYS A 310 1.29 5.77 15.46
C CYS A 310 0.28 5.92 16.61
N GLY A 311 -0.52 4.89 16.90
CA GLY A 311 -1.54 4.88 17.96
C GLY A 311 -2.89 5.42 17.51
N THR A 312 -3.11 5.67 16.24
CA THR A 312 -4.36 6.17 15.69
C THR A 312 -5.31 5.03 15.36
N ARG A 313 -6.53 5.06 15.90
CA ARG A 313 -7.59 4.12 15.54
C ARG A 313 -7.99 4.31 14.10
N VAL A 314 -8.53 3.26 13.48
CA VAL A 314 -8.89 3.28 12.07
C VAL A 314 -10.36 2.89 11.83
N ILE A 315 -10.94 3.47 10.79
CA ILE A 315 -12.22 3.09 10.20
C ILE A 315 -11.91 2.51 8.82
N CYS A 316 -12.14 1.23 8.61
CA CYS A 316 -11.83 0.57 7.34
C CYS A 316 -13.04 -0.23 6.83
N SER A 317 -13.07 -0.51 5.52
CA SER A 317 -14.05 -1.45 4.97
C SER A 317 -13.95 -2.81 5.64
N GLY A 318 -15.07 -3.41 5.99
CA GLY A 318 -15.18 -4.81 6.41
C GLY A 318 -15.04 -5.79 5.24
N TRP A 319 -14.14 -5.51 4.29
CA TRP A 319 -14.00 -6.25 3.03
C TRP A 319 -12.54 -6.43 2.64
N ALA A 320 -12.25 -7.57 2.00
CA ALA A 320 -10.91 -7.94 1.54
C ALA A 320 -9.86 -7.83 2.67
N ALA A 321 -8.64 -7.40 2.36
CA ALA A 321 -7.56 -7.32 3.35
C ALA A 321 -7.83 -6.28 4.43
N SER A 322 -8.61 -5.23 4.16
CA SER A 322 -8.92 -4.20 5.16
C SER A 322 -9.57 -4.79 6.41
N ALA A 323 -10.42 -5.82 6.27
CA ALA A 323 -11.08 -6.48 7.40
C ALA A 323 -10.10 -7.22 8.32
N ASP A 324 -8.98 -7.72 7.79
CA ASP A 324 -7.96 -8.45 8.54
C ASP A 324 -6.91 -7.52 9.20
N LEU A 325 -6.88 -6.23 8.82
CA LEU A 325 -5.80 -5.30 9.17
C LEU A 325 -6.25 -4.18 10.12
N VAL A 326 -7.30 -4.43 10.87
CA VAL A 326 -7.86 -3.51 11.87
C VAL A 326 -7.71 -4.13 13.25
N ALA A 327 -7.14 -3.37 14.20
CA ALA A 327 -7.06 -3.74 15.60
C ALA A 327 -8.45 -3.84 16.23
N GLU A 328 -8.55 -4.50 17.39
CA GLU A 328 -9.83 -4.74 18.09
C GLU A 328 -10.60 -3.45 18.41
N ASP A 329 -9.91 -2.33 18.62
CA ASP A 329 -10.51 -1.02 18.90
C ASP A 329 -10.70 -0.14 17.64
N GLY A 330 -10.51 -0.69 16.46
CA GLY A 330 -10.85 -0.07 15.18
C GLY A 330 -12.26 -0.45 14.71
N LEU A 331 -12.75 0.22 13.68
CA LEU A 331 -14.13 0.10 13.23
C LEU A 331 -14.21 -0.43 11.80
N LEU A 332 -15.05 -1.44 11.59
CA LEU A 332 -15.29 -2.05 10.29
C LEU A 332 -16.61 -1.56 9.68
N LEU A 333 -16.54 -1.08 8.45
CA LEU A 333 -17.68 -0.58 7.70
C LEU A 333 -18.45 -1.72 7.04
N GLN A 334 -19.77 -1.63 7.07
CA GLN A 334 -20.66 -2.43 6.24
C GLN A 334 -20.73 -1.86 4.84
N GLY A 335 -20.89 -2.72 3.85
CA GLY A 335 -21.00 -2.34 2.45
C GLY A 335 -21.91 -3.26 1.66
N VAL A 336 -22.14 -2.94 0.40
CA VAL A 336 -22.87 -3.76 -0.55
C VAL A 336 -21.93 -4.30 -1.61
N PRO A 337 -22.04 -5.58 -2.00
CA PRO A 337 -21.22 -6.14 -3.05
C PRO A 337 -21.36 -5.36 -4.36
N PHE A 338 -20.26 -5.09 -5.01
CA PHE A 338 -20.17 -4.41 -6.30
C PHE A 338 -19.35 -5.29 -7.27
N TRP A 339 -19.95 -5.64 -8.40
CA TRP A 339 -19.25 -6.44 -9.41
C TRP A 339 -18.29 -5.57 -10.23
N ASP A 340 -17.01 -5.87 -10.14
CA ASP A 340 -16.00 -5.25 -11.00
C ASP A 340 -15.85 -6.05 -12.30
N GLU A 341 -16.54 -5.59 -13.33
CA GLU A 341 -16.57 -6.27 -14.61
C GLU A 341 -15.20 -6.47 -15.26
N PRO A 342 -14.26 -5.51 -15.22
CA PRO A 342 -12.90 -5.71 -15.71
C PRO A 342 -12.14 -6.85 -15.03
N GLN A 343 -12.29 -7.01 -13.72
CA GLN A 343 -11.60 -8.05 -12.95
C GLN A 343 -12.42 -9.33 -12.78
N LYS A 344 -13.72 -9.31 -13.16
CA LYS A 344 -14.63 -10.46 -12.97
C LYS A 344 -14.66 -10.95 -11.51
N ALA A 345 -14.71 -10.02 -10.59
CA ALA A 345 -14.66 -10.27 -9.14
C ALA A 345 -15.42 -9.19 -8.38
N TRP A 346 -15.57 -9.33 -7.06
CA TRP A 346 -16.38 -8.46 -6.25
C TRP A 346 -15.53 -7.50 -5.42
N TRP A 347 -15.91 -6.22 -5.41
CA TRP A 347 -15.61 -5.24 -4.38
C TRP A 347 -16.82 -5.02 -3.46
N SER A 348 -16.68 -4.17 -2.46
CA SER A 348 -17.79 -3.73 -1.60
C SER A 348 -17.83 -2.21 -1.52
N ILE A 349 -18.94 -1.61 -1.93
CA ILE A 349 -19.18 -0.18 -1.75
C ILE A 349 -19.61 0.04 -0.29
N PRO A 350 -18.87 0.83 0.53
CA PRO A 350 -19.24 1.09 1.90
C PRO A 350 -20.53 1.92 1.96
N LEU A 351 -21.42 1.58 2.89
CA LEU A 351 -22.65 2.34 3.12
C LEU A 351 -22.34 3.68 3.77
N VAL A 352 -22.95 4.75 3.27
CA VAL A 352 -22.83 6.11 3.82
C VAL A 352 -23.21 6.14 5.30
N ASP A 353 -24.30 5.46 5.68
CA ASP A 353 -24.76 5.34 7.07
C ASP A 353 -23.75 4.60 7.95
N SER A 354 -23.07 3.59 7.39
CA SER A 354 -22.03 2.87 8.15
C SER A 354 -20.83 3.75 8.41
N ILE A 355 -20.39 4.56 7.41
CA ILE A 355 -19.32 5.55 7.59
C ILE A 355 -19.74 6.59 8.63
N PHE A 356 -20.95 7.13 8.53
CA PHE A 356 -21.49 8.10 9.49
C PHE A 356 -21.48 7.55 10.92
N ASN A 357 -22.02 6.35 11.12
CA ASN A 357 -22.08 5.72 12.44
C ASN A 357 -20.68 5.47 13.02
N ALA A 358 -19.73 5.01 12.20
CA ALA A 358 -18.35 4.83 12.61
C ALA A 358 -17.66 6.15 12.99
N LEU A 359 -17.90 7.24 12.25
CA LEU A 359 -17.44 8.58 12.63
C LEU A 359 -18.02 9.06 13.98
N VAL A 360 -19.30 8.80 14.23
CA VAL A 360 -19.96 9.12 15.51
C VAL A 360 -19.36 8.31 16.66
N GLU A 361 -19.10 7.03 16.45
CA GLU A 361 -18.47 6.16 17.44
C GLU A 361 -17.04 6.63 17.75
N ALA A 362 -16.24 6.90 16.72
CA ALA A 362 -14.89 7.45 16.87
C ALA A 362 -14.87 8.80 17.59
N TYR A 363 -15.85 9.68 17.31
CA TYR A 363 -15.97 10.98 17.99
C TYR A 363 -16.23 10.85 19.49
N LYS A 364 -17.03 9.84 19.89
CA LYS A 364 -17.38 9.56 21.29
C LYS A 364 -16.31 8.78 22.04
N ALA A 365 -15.39 8.14 21.33
CA ALA A 365 -14.31 7.37 21.93
C ALA A 365 -13.32 8.27 22.66
N GLU A 366 -12.58 7.70 23.60
CA GLU A 366 -11.49 8.40 24.28
C GLU A 366 -10.40 8.83 23.25
N ARG A 367 -10.00 10.09 23.31
CA ARG A 367 -8.94 10.62 22.45
C ARG A 367 -7.57 10.24 22.97
N GLY A 368 -6.62 10.18 22.06
CA GLY A 368 -5.23 9.88 22.34
C GLY A 368 -4.77 8.53 21.81
N PRO A 369 -3.47 8.23 21.93
CA PRO A 369 -2.87 7.09 21.27
C PRO A 369 -3.34 5.75 21.85
N SER A 370 -3.93 4.92 21.00
CA SER A 370 -4.36 3.56 21.33
C SER A 370 -3.16 2.62 21.50
N LYS A 371 -3.11 1.94 22.64
CA LYS A 371 -2.14 0.86 22.88
C LYS A 371 -2.50 -0.40 22.08
N VAL A 372 -3.80 -0.71 21.94
CA VAL A 372 -4.31 -1.87 21.20
C VAL A 372 -3.93 -1.77 19.72
N ALA A 373 -4.15 -0.62 19.09
CA ALA A 373 -3.74 -0.36 17.71
C ALA A 373 -2.24 -0.52 17.51
N ARG A 374 -1.41 0.02 18.41
CA ARG A 374 0.05 -0.08 18.34
C ARG A 374 0.55 -1.51 18.50
N GLU A 375 -0.01 -2.25 19.43
CA GLU A 375 0.36 -3.64 19.67
C GLU A 375 0.02 -4.49 18.43
N PHE A 376 -1.17 -4.31 17.87
CA PHE A 376 -1.57 -4.94 16.62
C PHE A 376 -0.60 -4.60 15.48
N ALA A 377 -0.28 -3.33 15.25
CA ALA A 377 0.61 -2.91 14.16
C ALA A 377 2.06 -3.42 14.33
N SER A 378 2.51 -3.72 15.55
CA SER A 378 3.87 -4.20 15.83
C SER A 378 4.21 -5.51 15.14
N GLN A 379 3.22 -6.33 14.79
CA GLN A 379 3.44 -7.58 14.05
C GLN A 379 3.96 -7.34 12.62
N PHE A 380 3.71 -6.15 12.07
CA PHE A 380 4.14 -5.73 10.73
C PHE A 380 5.48 -4.98 10.72
N ASP A 381 6.21 -4.99 11.85
CA ASP A 381 7.57 -4.41 11.89
C ASP A 381 8.47 -5.04 10.83
N ALA A 382 9.20 -4.21 10.08
CA ALA A 382 9.98 -4.64 8.93
C ALA A 382 11.08 -5.65 9.26
N GLU A 383 11.76 -5.52 10.43
CA GLU A 383 12.75 -6.51 10.86
C GLU A 383 12.09 -7.81 11.31
N ARG A 384 10.91 -7.72 11.92
CA ARG A 384 10.14 -8.89 12.33
C ARG A 384 9.67 -9.67 11.11
N VAL A 385 9.01 -8.99 10.13
CA VAL A 385 8.52 -9.61 8.88
C VAL A 385 9.68 -10.22 8.08
N TRP A 386 10.82 -9.53 8.01
CA TRP A 386 12.02 -10.07 7.38
C TRP A 386 12.46 -11.40 8.02
N LYS A 387 12.59 -11.43 9.34
CA LYS A 387 13.14 -12.59 10.07
C LYS A 387 12.26 -13.82 10.01
N TRP A 388 10.95 -13.68 10.12
CA TRP A 388 10.06 -14.85 10.11
C TRP A 388 9.51 -15.18 8.73
N GLY A 389 9.43 -14.24 7.82
CA GLY A 389 8.84 -14.40 6.50
C GLY A 389 9.89 -14.50 5.39
N TRP A 390 10.45 -13.35 4.99
CA TRP A 390 11.30 -13.28 3.80
C TRP A 390 12.61 -14.05 3.91
N LEU A 391 13.34 -13.94 5.00
CA LEU A 391 14.64 -14.58 5.15
C LEU A 391 14.56 -16.12 5.04
N PRO A 392 13.70 -16.84 5.78
CA PRO A 392 13.56 -18.28 5.61
C PRO A 392 13.00 -18.66 4.24
N PHE A 393 12.07 -17.89 3.68
CA PHE A 393 11.53 -18.13 2.35
C PHE A 393 12.61 -18.05 1.26
N LEU A 394 13.38 -16.96 1.22
CA LEU A 394 14.41 -16.74 0.20
C LEU A 394 15.55 -17.75 0.34
N ARG A 395 15.92 -18.11 1.57
CA ARG A 395 16.89 -19.16 1.83
C ARG A 395 16.48 -20.51 1.25
N GLU A 396 15.22 -20.89 1.41
CA GLU A 396 14.70 -22.15 0.85
C GLU A 396 14.55 -22.08 -0.67
N PHE A 397 14.13 -20.93 -1.18
CA PHE A 397 13.92 -20.71 -2.61
C PHE A 397 15.21 -20.82 -3.44
N PHE A 398 16.36 -20.38 -2.89
CA PHE A 398 17.67 -20.37 -3.56
C PHE A 398 18.57 -21.58 -3.20
N LYS A 399 18.07 -22.56 -2.44
CA LYS A 399 18.75 -23.84 -2.28
C LYS A 399 18.65 -24.70 -3.56
#